data_6d4d6cc8dbfa794eb3a2a242d3f154ef
#
_entry.id   6d4d6cc8dbfa794eb3a2a242d3f154ef
#
_cell.length_a   1.000
_cell.length_b   1.000
_cell.length_c   1.000
_cell.angle_alpha   90.00
_cell.angle_beta   90.00
_cell.angle_gamma   90.00
#
_symmetry.space_group_name_H-M   'P 1'
#
loop_
_entity.id
_entity.type
_entity.pdbx_description
1 polymer ?
#
loop_
_entity_poly.entity_id
_entity_poly.type
_entity_poly.pdbx_seq_one_letter_code
_entity_poly.pdbx_strand_id
1 'polypeptide(L)'
;EFRRVLFRSLVMNTISCIDLALWDLFGKVVGLPVYKLLGGAVRDEIQFYATGARPDLAKEMGFIGGKMPTHWGPHDGDAGIRKDAAMVADMREKCGPDFWLMLDCWMSQDVNYATKLAHACAPYNLKWIEECLPPQQYEGYRELKRNAPAGMMVTSGEHHGTLQSFRTLSETGIDIMQPDVGWCGGLTTLVEIAAIAKSRGQLVVPHGSSVYSHHAVITFTNTPFSEFLMTSPDCSTMRPQFDPILVDEPVPVNGRIHKTVLDKPGFGVELNRDCNLKRPYSH
;
A
#
# COMPACT_ATOMS: atom_id res chain seq x y z
N GLU A 1 -2.56 23.90 11.29
CA GLU A 1 -1.87 22.63 10.95
C GLU A 1 -2.58 21.86 9.83
N PHE A 2 -3.89 21.68 9.89
CA PHE A 2 -4.72 21.05 8.86
C PHE A 2 -4.54 21.67 7.46
N ARG A 3 -4.43 23.02 7.37
CA ARG A 3 -4.16 23.71 6.09
C ARG A 3 -2.75 23.44 5.53
N ARG A 4 -1.74 23.21 6.38
CA ARG A 4 -0.37 22.88 5.93
C ARG A 4 -0.27 21.48 5.35
N VAL A 5 -0.99 20.52 5.90
CA VAL A 5 -1.03 19.13 5.41
C VAL A 5 -1.75 19.08 4.07
N LEU A 6 -2.94 19.69 3.96
CA LEU A 6 -3.70 19.77 2.69
C LEU A 6 -2.93 20.44 1.54
N PHE A 7 -2.21 21.55 1.83
CA PHE A 7 -1.47 22.26 0.78
C PHE A 7 -0.26 21.48 0.25
N ARG A 8 0.44 20.75 1.13
CA ARG A 8 1.58 19.91 0.72
C ARG A 8 1.10 18.68 -0.07
N SER A 9 0.02 18.05 0.36
CA SER A 9 -0.57 16.90 -0.31
C SER A 9 -1.06 17.23 -1.72
N LEU A 10 -1.83 18.28 -1.92
CA LEU A 10 -2.33 18.67 -3.25
C LEU A 10 -1.23 18.97 -4.26
N VAL A 11 -0.17 19.66 -3.84
CA VAL A 11 0.98 19.94 -4.72
C VAL A 11 1.70 18.64 -5.08
N MET A 12 1.94 17.77 -4.11
CA MET A 12 2.60 16.49 -4.38
C MET A 12 1.75 15.57 -5.23
N ASN A 13 0.44 15.52 -5.02
CA ASN A 13 -0.48 14.76 -5.86
C ASN A 13 -0.44 15.28 -7.31
N THR A 14 -0.42 16.60 -7.50
CA THR A 14 -0.30 17.20 -8.83
C THR A 14 1.04 16.84 -9.50
N ILE A 15 2.16 16.92 -8.76
CA ILE A 15 3.47 16.51 -9.25
C ILE A 15 3.44 15.02 -9.62
N SER A 16 2.88 14.17 -8.78
CA SER A 16 2.75 12.74 -9.02
C SER A 16 1.97 12.44 -10.30
N CYS A 17 0.82 13.11 -10.49
CA CYS A 17 0.01 12.94 -11.71
C CYS A 17 0.79 13.33 -12.98
N ILE A 18 1.54 14.43 -12.93
CA ILE A 18 2.36 14.87 -14.07
C ILE A 18 3.49 13.87 -14.34
N ASP A 19 4.19 13.43 -13.30
CA ASP A 19 5.26 12.45 -13.42
C ASP A 19 4.76 11.14 -14.04
N LEU A 20 3.64 10.61 -13.55
CA LEU A 20 3.04 9.38 -14.08
C LEU A 20 2.62 9.55 -15.54
N ALA A 21 2.02 10.69 -15.91
CA ALA A 21 1.66 10.99 -17.29
C ALA A 21 2.87 11.06 -18.21
N LEU A 22 4.00 11.62 -17.74
CA LEU A 22 5.26 11.67 -18.49
C LEU A 22 5.89 10.29 -18.67
N TRP A 23 5.85 9.41 -17.66
CA TRP A 23 6.29 8.03 -17.79
C TRP A 23 5.46 7.24 -18.80
N ASP A 24 4.12 7.40 -18.76
CA ASP A 24 3.21 6.77 -19.73
C ASP A 24 3.51 7.25 -21.15
N LEU A 25 3.57 8.57 -21.33
CA LEU A 25 3.89 9.20 -22.63
C LEU A 25 5.24 8.70 -23.16
N PHE A 26 6.27 8.69 -22.32
CA PHE A 26 7.61 8.25 -22.73
C PHE A 26 7.57 6.78 -23.17
N GLY A 27 6.95 5.91 -22.38
CA GLY A 27 6.78 4.51 -22.76
C GLY A 27 6.04 4.32 -24.09
N LYS A 28 4.96 5.06 -24.31
CA LYS A 28 4.19 5.03 -25.57
C LYS A 28 5.01 5.56 -26.76
N VAL A 29 5.77 6.64 -26.60
CA VAL A 29 6.63 7.21 -27.67
C VAL A 29 7.72 6.23 -28.10
N VAL A 30 8.37 5.55 -27.16
CA VAL A 30 9.44 4.60 -27.47
C VAL A 30 8.96 3.16 -27.71
N GLY A 31 7.65 2.90 -27.58
CA GLY A 31 7.03 1.59 -27.78
C GLY A 31 7.39 0.55 -26.72
N LEU A 32 7.72 0.99 -25.49
CA LEU A 32 8.11 0.10 -24.39
C LEU A 32 7.21 0.26 -23.17
N PRO A 33 6.92 -0.84 -22.44
CA PRO A 33 6.28 -0.74 -21.12
C PRO A 33 7.22 -0.10 -20.10
N VAL A 34 6.65 0.61 -19.13
CA VAL A 34 7.40 1.34 -18.12
C VAL A 34 8.38 0.45 -17.36
N TYR A 35 8.03 -0.79 -17.05
CA TYR A 35 8.95 -1.68 -16.34
C TYR A 35 10.25 -1.97 -17.12
N LYS A 36 10.21 -2.00 -18.47
CA LYS A 36 11.42 -2.15 -19.29
C LYS A 36 12.30 -0.88 -19.28
N LEU A 37 11.66 0.30 -19.17
CA LEU A 37 12.38 1.56 -18.98
C LEU A 37 13.08 1.63 -17.62
N LEU A 38 12.52 0.96 -16.60
CA LEU A 38 13.09 0.85 -15.25
C LEU A 38 14.22 -0.19 -15.13
N GLY A 39 14.52 -0.93 -16.19
CA GLY A 39 15.59 -1.94 -16.21
C GLY A 39 15.13 -3.39 -16.43
N GLY A 40 13.83 -3.62 -16.57
CA GLY A 40 13.26 -4.93 -16.85
C GLY A 40 12.76 -5.68 -15.61
N ALA A 41 12.01 -6.73 -15.83
CA ALA A 41 11.42 -7.54 -14.78
C ALA A 41 12.47 -8.43 -14.09
N VAL A 42 12.47 -8.48 -12.77
CA VAL A 42 13.28 -9.39 -11.95
C VAL A 42 12.51 -10.64 -11.52
N ARG A 43 11.22 -10.71 -11.83
CA ARG A 43 10.31 -11.83 -11.57
C ARG A 43 9.28 -11.95 -12.69
N ASP A 44 8.66 -13.12 -12.81
CA ASP A 44 7.67 -13.37 -13.86
C ASP A 44 6.25 -12.95 -13.46
N GLU A 45 5.98 -12.84 -12.15
CA GLU A 45 4.67 -12.49 -11.63
C GLU A 45 4.77 -11.64 -10.37
N ILE A 46 3.74 -10.85 -10.13
CA ILE A 46 3.51 -10.11 -8.89
C ILE A 46 2.47 -10.88 -8.08
N GLN A 47 2.79 -11.17 -6.82
CA GLN A 47 1.84 -11.68 -5.83
C GLN A 47 1.17 -10.52 -5.11
N PHE A 48 -0.09 -10.69 -4.72
CA PHE A 48 -0.87 -9.65 -4.04
C PHE A 48 -1.41 -10.13 -2.70
N TYR A 49 -1.44 -9.22 -1.74
CA TYR A 49 -2.38 -9.28 -0.62
C TYR A 49 -3.57 -8.35 -0.90
N ALA A 50 -4.72 -8.65 -0.30
CA ALA A 50 -5.91 -7.82 -0.44
C ALA A 50 -6.14 -6.96 0.79
N THR A 51 -6.54 -5.70 0.58
CA THR A 51 -6.99 -4.80 1.65
C THR A 51 -8.49 -4.69 1.65
N GLY A 52 -9.11 -5.06 2.75
CA GLY A 52 -10.56 -5.06 2.94
C GLY A 52 -10.98 -5.83 4.19
N ALA A 53 -12.25 -5.72 4.56
CA ALA A 53 -12.78 -6.29 5.80
C ALA A 53 -12.88 -7.83 5.82
N ARG A 54 -12.58 -8.53 4.72
CA ARG A 54 -12.82 -9.96 4.55
C ARG A 54 -11.57 -10.72 4.07
N PRO A 55 -10.54 -10.90 4.95
CA PRO A 55 -9.37 -11.73 4.65
C PRO A 55 -9.70 -13.17 4.26
N ASP A 56 -10.77 -13.72 4.80
CA ASP A 56 -11.29 -15.05 4.47
C ASP A 56 -11.63 -15.17 2.97
N LEU A 57 -12.36 -14.20 2.42
CA LEU A 57 -12.65 -14.16 0.98
C LEU A 57 -11.39 -13.91 0.14
N ALA A 58 -10.48 -13.05 0.63
CA ALA A 58 -9.20 -12.84 -0.04
C ALA A 58 -8.40 -14.15 -0.19
N LYS A 59 -8.41 -14.99 0.83
CA LYS A 59 -7.80 -16.33 0.77
C LYS A 59 -8.43 -17.20 -0.31
N GLU A 60 -9.77 -17.24 -0.40
CA GLU A 60 -10.50 -18.00 -1.42
C GLU A 60 -10.17 -17.52 -2.85
N MET A 61 -9.90 -16.21 -3.01
CA MET A 61 -9.48 -15.60 -4.28
C MET A 61 -8.01 -15.81 -4.62
N GLY A 62 -7.24 -16.52 -3.76
CA GLY A 62 -5.83 -16.86 -4.00
C GLY A 62 -4.82 -15.78 -3.62
N PHE A 63 -5.22 -14.75 -2.88
CA PHE A 63 -4.29 -13.76 -2.33
C PHE A 63 -3.36 -14.39 -1.28
N ILE A 64 -2.16 -13.82 -1.12
CA ILE A 64 -1.16 -14.30 -0.13
C ILE A 64 -1.47 -13.83 1.30
N GLY A 65 -2.36 -12.84 1.44
CA GLY A 65 -2.74 -12.26 2.72
C GLY A 65 -3.94 -11.35 2.62
N GLY A 66 -4.45 -10.92 3.79
CA GLY A 66 -5.53 -9.96 3.91
C GLY A 66 -5.25 -8.92 5.00
N LYS A 67 -5.38 -7.64 4.65
CA LYS A 67 -5.22 -6.49 5.54
C LYS A 67 -6.60 -5.96 5.92
N MET A 68 -6.84 -5.85 7.23
CA MET A 68 -8.10 -5.39 7.81
C MET A 68 -7.93 -4.02 8.46
N PRO A 69 -8.94 -3.13 8.43
CA PRO A 69 -8.91 -1.92 9.24
C PRO A 69 -9.12 -2.25 10.72
N THR A 70 -8.48 -1.48 11.62
CA THR A 70 -8.89 -1.41 13.03
C THR A 70 -10.19 -0.60 13.16
N HIS A 71 -10.99 -0.93 14.18
CA HIS A 71 -12.27 -0.25 14.43
C HIS A 71 -12.26 0.58 15.71
N TRP A 72 -11.26 0.37 16.58
CA TRP A 72 -11.16 1.03 17.88
C TRP A 72 -9.82 1.75 18.02
N GLY A 73 -9.78 2.71 18.94
CA GLY A 73 -8.64 3.57 19.14
C GLY A 73 -8.38 3.91 20.61
N PRO A 74 -7.44 4.83 20.91
CA PRO A 74 -7.01 5.15 22.27
C PRO A 74 -8.13 5.54 23.24
N HIS A 75 -9.21 6.18 22.75
CA HIS A 75 -10.35 6.57 23.57
C HIS A 75 -11.20 5.36 24.03
N ASP A 76 -11.09 4.19 23.37
CA ASP A 76 -11.77 2.95 23.77
C ASP A 76 -10.97 2.16 24.82
N GLY A 77 -9.73 2.57 25.08
CA GLY A 77 -8.83 1.95 26.03
C GLY A 77 -8.60 0.45 25.80
N ASP A 78 -8.34 -0.30 26.86
CA ASP A 78 -8.05 -1.73 26.78
C ASP A 78 -9.26 -2.55 26.26
N ALA A 79 -10.48 -2.01 26.31
CA ALA A 79 -11.65 -2.67 25.75
C ALA A 79 -11.59 -2.69 24.21
N GLY A 80 -11.15 -1.60 23.59
CA GLY A 80 -10.91 -1.52 22.14
C GLY A 80 -9.84 -2.48 21.70
N ILE A 81 -8.71 -2.55 22.41
CA ILE A 81 -7.62 -3.50 22.13
C ILE A 81 -8.13 -4.94 22.12
N ARG A 82 -8.93 -5.34 23.14
CA ARG A 82 -9.50 -6.69 23.19
C ARG A 82 -10.42 -6.99 22.01
N LYS A 83 -11.17 -6.00 21.54
CA LYS A 83 -12.10 -6.18 20.41
C LYS A 83 -11.33 -6.33 19.08
N ASP A 84 -10.32 -5.50 18.81
CA ASP A 84 -9.47 -5.63 17.62
C ASP A 84 -8.71 -6.96 17.65
N ALA A 85 -8.17 -7.37 18.81
CA ALA A 85 -7.50 -8.66 18.96
C ALA A 85 -8.46 -9.85 18.74
N ALA A 86 -9.71 -9.75 19.20
CA ALA A 86 -10.73 -10.77 18.96
C ALA A 86 -11.11 -10.87 17.47
N MET A 87 -11.17 -9.74 16.76
CA MET A 87 -11.37 -9.73 15.31
C MET A 87 -10.21 -10.43 14.57
N VAL A 88 -8.97 -10.18 14.98
CA VAL A 88 -7.79 -10.87 14.41
C VAL A 88 -7.85 -12.37 14.71
N ALA A 89 -8.24 -12.76 15.93
CA ALA A 89 -8.39 -14.16 16.32
C ALA A 89 -9.43 -14.90 15.45
N ASP A 90 -10.61 -14.30 15.23
CA ASP A 90 -11.66 -14.85 14.38
C ASP A 90 -11.18 -15.03 12.93
N MET A 91 -10.48 -14.04 12.38
CA MET A 91 -9.92 -14.16 11.04
C MET A 91 -8.79 -15.19 10.98
N ARG A 92 -7.97 -15.33 12.02
CA ARG A 92 -6.94 -16.38 12.10
C ARG A 92 -7.57 -17.78 12.10
N GLU A 93 -8.66 -17.98 12.81
CA GLU A 93 -9.40 -19.25 12.79
C GLU A 93 -9.94 -19.56 11.38
N LYS A 94 -10.55 -18.59 10.70
CA LYS A 94 -11.10 -18.74 9.36
C LYS A 94 -10.02 -18.94 8.28
N CYS A 95 -8.94 -18.16 8.37
CA CYS A 95 -7.89 -18.19 7.36
C CYS A 95 -6.82 -19.28 7.58
N GLY A 96 -6.77 -19.90 8.77
CA GLY A 96 -5.72 -20.88 9.11
C GLY A 96 -4.38 -20.22 9.45
N PRO A 97 -3.37 -21.02 9.88
CA PRO A 97 -2.14 -20.53 10.51
C PRO A 97 -1.19 -19.79 9.57
N ASP A 98 -1.15 -20.13 8.30
CA ASP A 98 -0.12 -19.68 7.35
C ASP A 98 -0.53 -18.46 6.51
N PHE A 99 -1.81 -18.13 6.47
CA PHE A 99 -2.31 -16.99 5.71
C PHE A 99 -1.89 -15.68 6.39
N TRP A 100 -1.33 -14.74 5.64
CA TRP A 100 -0.91 -13.46 6.22
C TRP A 100 -2.12 -12.63 6.63
N LEU A 101 -2.15 -12.23 7.89
CA LEU A 101 -3.11 -11.25 8.40
C LEU A 101 -2.37 -9.98 8.79
N MET A 102 -2.92 -8.84 8.45
CA MET A 102 -2.36 -7.52 8.71
C MET A 102 -3.45 -6.59 9.27
N LEU A 103 -3.03 -5.62 10.06
CA LEU A 103 -3.91 -4.55 10.55
C LEU A 103 -3.47 -3.20 10.00
N ASP A 104 -4.45 -2.43 9.53
CA ASP A 104 -4.31 -1.04 9.11
C ASP A 104 -4.96 -0.13 10.15
N CYS A 105 -4.19 0.74 10.76
CA CYS A 105 -4.66 1.64 11.82
C CYS A 105 -4.97 3.05 11.31
N TRP A 106 -4.60 3.36 10.08
CA TRP A 106 -4.90 4.62 9.41
C TRP A 106 -4.71 5.87 10.29
N MET A 107 -3.53 5.97 10.94
CA MET A 107 -3.11 7.08 11.82
C MET A 107 -3.97 7.27 13.09
N SER A 108 -4.79 6.31 13.46
CA SER A 108 -5.79 6.48 14.53
C SER A 108 -5.25 6.21 15.95
N GLN A 109 -4.00 5.74 16.06
CA GLN A 109 -3.43 5.29 17.33
C GLN A 109 -2.45 6.30 17.94
N ASP A 110 -2.15 6.13 19.23
CA ASP A 110 -0.93 6.61 19.87
C ASP A 110 0.07 5.45 20.08
N VAL A 111 1.31 5.79 20.47
CA VAL A 111 2.38 4.79 20.61
C VAL A 111 2.04 3.73 21.67
N ASN A 112 1.46 4.13 22.78
CA ASN A 112 1.12 3.21 23.87
C ASN A 112 0.01 2.24 23.46
N TYR A 113 -1.06 2.76 22.83
CA TYR A 113 -2.17 1.94 22.36
C TYR A 113 -1.71 0.98 21.23
N ALA A 114 -0.96 1.49 20.24
CA ALA A 114 -0.42 0.68 19.16
C ALA A 114 0.50 -0.44 19.66
N THR A 115 1.35 -0.14 20.64
CA THR A 115 2.22 -1.16 21.25
C THR A 115 1.41 -2.24 21.96
N LYS A 116 0.42 -1.85 22.78
CA LYS A 116 -0.46 -2.82 23.45
C LYS A 116 -1.26 -3.67 22.46
N LEU A 117 -1.78 -3.05 21.40
CA LEU A 117 -2.53 -3.74 20.33
C LEU A 117 -1.62 -4.76 19.62
N ALA A 118 -0.40 -4.37 19.26
CA ALA A 118 0.57 -5.26 18.66
C ALA A 118 0.82 -6.50 19.52
N HIS A 119 1.05 -6.31 20.84
CA HIS A 119 1.23 -7.41 21.78
C HIS A 119 -0.03 -8.28 21.94
N ALA A 120 -1.22 -7.69 21.96
CA ALA A 120 -2.48 -8.44 22.05
C ALA A 120 -2.72 -9.30 20.80
N CYS A 121 -2.24 -8.87 19.63
CA CYS A 121 -2.35 -9.60 18.37
C CYS A 121 -1.20 -10.59 18.12
N ALA A 122 -0.11 -10.53 18.87
CA ALA A 122 1.05 -11.42 18.69
C ALA A 122 0.72 -12.92 18.72
N PRO A 123 -0.18 -13.43 19.60
CA PRO A 123 -0.56 -14.86 19.62
C PRO A 123 -1.19 -15.34 18.31
N TYR A 124 -1.71 -14.44 17.51
CA TYR A 124 -2.39 -14.75 16.25
C TYR A 124 -1.51 -14.61 15.02
N ASN A 125 -0.18 -14.50 15.20
CA ASN A 125 0.79 -14.40 14.12
C ASN A 125 0.45 -13.29 13.09
N LEU A 126 0.17 -12.09 13.61
CA LEU A 126 -0.09 -10.92 12.77
C LEU A 126 1.20 -10.55 12.01
N LYS A 127 1.12 -10.40 10.68
CA LYS A 127 2.29 -10.15 9.82
C LYS A 127 2.86 -8.76 10.05
N TRP A 128 1.98 -7.73 10.06
CA TRP A 128 2.35 -6.36 10.40
C TRP A 128 1.19 -5.55 10.96
N ILE A 129 1.56 -4.45 11.60
CA ILE A 129 0.68 -3.36 11.98
C ILE A 129 1.09 -2.12 11.18
N GLU A 130 0.11 -1.50 10.52
CA GLU A 130 0.30 -0.46 9.51
C GLU A 130 -0.24 0.87 9.95
N GLU A 131 0.47 1.95 9.57
CA GLU A 131 0.05 3.35 9.67
C GLU A 131 -0.57 3.70 11.03
N CYS A 132 0.07 3.22 12.14
CA CYS A 132 -0.51 3.39 13.48
C CYS A 132 -0.56 4.84 13.90
N LEU A 133 0.43 5.65 13.51
CA LEU A 133 0.66 7.00 13.98
C LEU A 133 0.59 8.00 12.82
N PRO A 134 0.25 9.27 13.10
CA PRO A 134 0.41 10.34 12.13
C PRO A 134 1.81 10.36 11.49
N PRO A 135 1.93 10.68 10.19
CA PRO A 135 3.17 10.49 9.42
C PRO A 135 4.36 11.30 9.95
N GLN A 136 4.14 12.42 10.64
CA GLN A 136 5.21 13.23 11.21
C GLN A 136 5.73 12.74 12.57
N GLN A 137 5.14 11.71 13.15
CA GLN A 137 5.55 11.15 14.44
C GLN A 137 6.70 10.13 14.31
N TYR A 138 7.81 10.53 13.71
CA TYR A 138 8.95 9.65 13.46
C TYR A 138 9.53 9.01 14.73
N GLU A 139 9.63 9.76 15.83
CA GLU A 139 10.10 9.21 17.11
C GLU A 139 9.12 8.18 17.68
N GLY A 140 7.81 8.40 17.47
CA GLY A 140 6.78 7.42 17.83
C GLY A 140 6.93 6.12 17.04
N TYR A 141 7.18 6.19 15.73
CA TYR A 141 7.45 5.00 14.91
C TYR A 141 8.72 4.27 15.36
N ARG A 142 9.77 5.00 15.74
CA ARG A 142 11.02 4.43 16.30
C ARG A 142 10.74 3.69 17.61
N GLU A 143 9.93 4.27 18.49
CA GLU A 143 9.53 3.67 19.75
C GLU A 143 8.64 2.44 19.52
N LEU A 144 7.61 2.56 18.68
CA LEU A 144 6.73 1.44 18.32
C LEU A 144 7.54 0.27 17.76
N LYS A 145 8.46 0.53 16.82
CA LYS A 145 9.31 -0.53 16.22
C LYS A 145 10.18 -1.23 17.26
N ARG A 146 10.74 -0.51 18.23
CA ARG A 146 11.56 -1.12 19.30
C ARG A 146 10.74 -1.99 20.25
N ASN A 147 9.45 -1.64 20.44
CA ASN A 147 8.56 -2.32 21.38
C ASN A 147 7.61 -3.31 20.72
N ALA A 148 7.61 -3.42 19.39
CA ALA A 148 6.80 -4.41 18.68
C ALA A 148 7.20 -5.84 19.02
N PRO A 149 6.25 -6.79 19.07
CA PRO A 149 6.55 -8.21 19.28
C PRO A 149 7.55 -8.76 18.26
N ALA A 150 8.41 -9.67 18.69
CA ALA A 150 9.34 -10.34 17.79
C ALA A 150 8.59 -11.03 16.63
N GLY A 151 9.04 -10.78 15.40
CA GLY A 151 8.43 -11.35 14.19
C GLY A 151 7.30 -10.51 13.58
N MET A 152 6.73 -9.54 14.33
CA MET A 152 5.75 -8.61 13.79
C MET A 152 6.45 -7.42 13.13
N MET A 153 6.09 -7.08 11.90
CA MET A 153 6.61 -5.92 11.21
C MET A 153 5.79 -4.66 11.55
N VAL A 154 6.44 -3.50 11.47
CA VAL A 154 5.82 -2.18 11.55
C VAL A 154 5.97 -1.53 10.18
N THR A 155 4.88 -1.02 9.62
CA THR A 155 4.84 -0.45 8.27
C THR A 155 4.17 0.92 8.28
N SER A 156 4.54 1.77 7.35
CA SER A 156 3.94 3.09 7.16
C SER A 156 4.41 3.71 5.85
N GLY A 157 3.72 4.75 5.38
CA GLY A 157 4.26 5.54 4.27
C GLY A 157 3.24 6.14 3.33
N GLU A 158 2.01 5.67 3.29
CA GLU A 158 1.03 6.15 2.30
C GLU A 158 0.78 7.66 2.40
N HIS A 159 0.76 8.22 3.61
CA HIS A 159 0.56 9.65 3.85
C HIS A 159 1.85 10.49 3.81
N HIS A 160 2.98 9.90 3.42
CA HIS A 160 4.24 10.63 3.22
C HIS A 160 4.33 11.18 1.79
N GLY A 161 4.46 12.49 1.65
CA GLY A 161 4.34 13.18 0.36
C GLY A 161 5.65 13.63 -0.29
N THR A 162 6.83 13.29 0.22
CA THR A 162 8.10 13.73 -0.37
C THR A 162 9.23 12.73 -0.12
N LEU A 163 10.23 12.70 -1.02
CA LEU A 163 11.45 11.90 -0.81
C LEU A 163 12.11 12.18 0.55
N GLN A 164 12.12 13.44 0.99
CA GLN A 164 12.70 13.82 2.28
C GLN A 164 11.96 13.19 3.46
N SER A 165 10.63 13.08 3.40
CA SER A 165 9.86 12.42 4.46
C SER A 165 10.13 10.92 4.50
N PHE A 166 10.29 10.26 3.35
CA PHE A 166 10.67 8.84 3.27
C PHE A 166 12.09 8.59 3.77
N ARG A 167 13.03 9.50 3.49
CA ARG A 167 14.37 9.43 4.07
C ARG A 167 14.30 9.41 5.60
N THR A 168 13.55 10.35 6.20
CA THR A 168 13.39 10.41 7.65
C THR A 168 12.63 9.18 8.18
N LEU A 169 11.59 8.72 7.47
CA LEU A 169 10.85 7.52 7.83
C LEU A 169 11.77 6.28 7.83
N SER A 170 12.65 6.16 6.83
CA SER A 170 13.62 5.05 6.77
C SER A 170 14.55 4.97 7.97
N GLU A 171 14.82 6.10 8.61
CA GLU A 171 15.68 6.21 9.80
C GLU A 171 14.99 5.75 11.09
N THR A 172 13.69 5.54 11.07
CA THR A 172 12.94 5.03 12.23
C THR A 172 13.15 3.53 12.45
N GLY A 173 13.59 2.81 11.43
CA GLY A 173 13.80 1.36 11.48
C GLY A 173 12.55 0.53 11.20
N ILE A 174 11.46 1.13 10.68
CA ILE A 174 10.30 0.35 10.18
C ILE A 174 10.74 -0.67 9.13
N ASP A 175 9.96 -1.71 8.95
CA ASP A 175 10.33 -2.85 8.09
C ASP A 175 9.96 -2.62 6.63
N ILE A 176 8.81 -2.01 6.39
CA ILE A 176 8.25 -1.78 5.05
C ILE A 176 7.86 -0.31 4.92
N MET A 177 8.33 0.35 3.89
CA MET A 177 7.81 1.65 3.45
C MET A 177 6.71 1.44 2.41
N GLN A 178 5.60 2.16 2.55
CA GLN A 178 4.40 2.00 1.73
C GLN A 178 4.02 3.30 1.00
N PRO A 179 4.91 3.80 0.10
CA PRO A 179 4.61 5.01 -0.65
C PRO A 179 3.40 4.80 -1.58
N ASP A 180 2.50 5.77 -1.64
CA ASP A 180 1.54 5.85 -2.72
C ASP A 180 2.16 6.63 -3.89
N VAL A 181 2.25 6.01 -5.06
CA VAL A 181 2.90 6.62 -6.22
C VAL A 181 2.13 7.84 -6.76
N GLY A 182 0.84 7.91 -6.48
CA GLY A 182 0.01 9.08 -6.77
C GLY A 182 0.20 10.25 -5.79
N TRP A 183 0.89 10.03 -4.65
CA TRP A 183 1.00 11.03 -3.57
C TRP A 183 2.46 11.39 -3.23
N CYS A 184 3.40 10.49 -3.47
CA CYS A 184 4.80 10.66 -3.03
C CYS A 184 5.69 11.48 -3.98
N GLY A 185 5.19 11.87 -5.15
CA GLY A 185 5.97 12.56 -6.19
C GLY A 185 6.13 11.73 -7.48
N GLY A 186 5.30 10.71 -7.67
CA GLY A 186 5.27 9.89 -8.86
C GLY A 186 6.23 8.70 -8.83
N LEU A 187 6.36 8.07 -10.00
CA LEU A 187 7.23 6.91 -10.19
C LEU A 187 8.72 7.28 -10.05
N THR A 188 9.11 8.46 -10.48
CA THR A 188 10.49 8.98 -10.33
C THR A 188 10.90 8.99 -8.86
N THR A 189 10.05 9.52 -7.98
CA THR A 189 10.31 9.51 -6.54
C THR A 189 10.25 8.11 -5.95
N LEU A 190 9.36 7.23 -6.43
CA LEU A 190 9.30 5.84 -5.98
C LEU A 190 10.62 5.07 -6.25
N VAL A 191 11.29 5.33 -7.38
CA VAL A 191 12.62 4.77 -7.68
C VAL A 191 13.63 5.16 -6.60
N GLU A 192 13.66 6.42 -6.22
CA GLU A 192 14.58 6.94 -5.20
C GLU A 192 14.23 6.40 -3.80
N ILE A 193 12.94 6.29 -3.46
CA ILE A 193 12.48 5.68 -2.21
C ILE A 193 12.92 4.21 -2.13
N ALA A 194 12.76 3.46 -3.21
CA ALA A 194 13.17 2.06 -3.26
C ALA A 194 14.69 1.90 -3.07
N ALA A 195 15.50 2.82 -3.62
CA ALA A 195 16.95 2.82 -3.41
C ALA A 195 17.33 3.13 -1.95
N ILE A 196 16.68 4.11 -1.32
CA ILE A 196 16.88 4.44 0.10
C ILE A 196 16.53 3.23 0.97
N ALA A 197 15.35 2.63 0.77
CA ALA A 197 14.90 1.44 1.49
C ALA A 197 15.90 0.28 1.35
N LYS A 198 16.31 0.00 0.12
CA LYS A 198 17.26 -1.08 -0.18
C LYS A 198 18.60 -0.88 0.54
N SER A 199 19.11 0.35 0.62
CA SER A 199 20.36 0.66 1.30
C SER A 199 20.31 0.39 2.81
N ARG A 200 19.10 0.30 3.37
CA ARG A 200 18.86 0.04 4.81
C ARG A 200 18.29 -1.36 5.08
N GLY A 201 18.20 -2.21 4.06
CA GLY A 201 17.62 -3.55 4.19
C GLY A 201 16.09 -3.55 4.39
N GLN A 202 15.42 -2.46 4.06
CA GLN A 202 13.96 -2.30 4.17
C GLN A 202 13.27 -2.70 2.86
N LEU A 203 12.02 -3.16 2.99
CA LEU A 203 11.16 -3.42 1.85
C LEU A 203 10.37 -2.16 1.45
N VAL A 204 9.91 -2.15 0.21
CA VAL A 204 8.91 -1.21 -0.28
C VAL A 204 7.73 -1.99 -0.82
N VAL A 205 6.55 -1.69 -0.33
CA VAL A 205 5.28 -2.24 -0.83
C VAL A 205 4.37 -1.04 -1.10
N PRO A 206 4.28 -0.58 -2.34
CA PRO A 206 3.50 0.62 -2.65
C PRO A 206 2.04 0.45 -2.22
N HIS A 207 1.49 1.48 -1.56
CA HIS A 207 0.07 1.57 -1.27
C HIS A 207 -0.72 1.55 -2.57
N GLY A 208 -1.85 0.91 -2.59
CA GLY A 208 -2.83 0.65 -3.64
C GLY A 208 -2.93 1.59 -4.83
N SER A 209 -1.85 1.77 -5.58
CA SER A 209 -1.80 2.61 -6.78
C SER A 209 -1.97 1.81 -8.08
N SER A 210 -2.44 0.58 -7.98
CA SER A 210 -2.73 -0.32 -9.11
C SER A 210 -1.60 -0.34 -10.15
N VAL A 211 -1.94 -0.27 -11.42
CA VAL A 211 -1.03 -0.34 -12.56
C VAL A 211 0.16 0.62 -12.46
N TYR A 212 0.00 1.77 -11.83
CA TYR A 212 1.07 2.76 -11.68
C TYR A 212 2.21 2.29 -10.76
N SER A 213 1.95 1.37 -9.84
CA SER A 213 2.98 0.77 -8.98
C SER A 213 3.46 -0.60 -9.47
N HIS A 214 2.66 -1.35 -10.24
CA HIS A 214 2.97 -2.71 -10.67
C HIS A 214 4.29 -2.79 -11.48
N HIS A 215 4.58 -1.77 -12.31
CA HIS A 215 5.82 -1.70 -13.08
C HIS A 215 7.07 -1.56 -12.17
N ALA A 216 6.97 -0.87 -11.05
CA ALA A 216 8.03 -0.82 -10.05
C ALA A 216 8.15 -2.15 -9.30
N VAL A 217 7.02 -2.74 -8.89
CA VAL A 217 7.00 -4.00 -8.14
C VAL A 217 7.60 -5.16 -8.94
N ILE A 218 7.34 -5.24 -10.24
CA ILE A 218 7.92 -6.30 -11.08
C ILE A 218 9.43 -6.11 -11.32
N THR A 219 9.94 -4.86 -11.16
CA THR A 219 11.33 -4.49 -11.49
C THR A 219 12.25 -4.49 -10.28
N PHE A 220 11.80 -3.97 -9.12
CA PHE A 220 12.72 -3.77 -8.00
C PHE A 220 12.82 -5.01 -7.12
N THR A 221 14.05 -5.31 -6.67
CA THR A 221 14.35 -6.51 -5.89
C THR A 221 13.80 -6.46 -4.46
N ASN A 222 13.60 -5.25 -3.90
CA ASN A 222 13.06 -5.03 -2.56
C ASN A 222 11.56 -4.66 -2.55
N THR A 223 10.84 -4.96 -3.64
CA THR A 223 9.37 -4.87 -3.73
C THR A 223 8.79 -6.26 -3.97
N PRO A 224 8.70 -7.14 -2.95
CA PRO A 224 8.46 -8.58 -3.17
C PRO A 224 7.02 -8.93 -3.55
N PHE A 225 6.06 -8.09 -3.22
CA PHE A 225 4.61 -8.25 -3.48
C PHE A 225 3.94 -6.89 -3.56
N SER A 226 2.66 -6.87 -3.91
CA SER A 226 1.87 -5.65 -4.04
C SER A 226 0.56 -5.72 -3.26
N GLU A 227 -0.09 -4.59 -3.11
CA GLU A 227 -1.41 -4.44 -2.53
C GLU A 227 -2.49 -4.43 -3.60
N PHE A 228 -3.65 -5.02 -3.28
CA PHE A 228 -4.87 -4.89 -4.05
C PHE A 228 -6.00 -4.38 -3.15
N LEU A 229 -6.59 -3.23 -3.49
CA LEU A 229 -7.69 -2.65 -2.73
C LEU A 229 -9.03 -3.28 -3.17
N MET A 230 -9.72 -3.89 -2.23
CA MET A 230 -11.07 -4.43 -2.43
C MET A 230 -12.08 -3.30 -2.35
N THR A 231 -12.48 -2.76 -3.50
CA THR A 231 -13.40 -1.61 -3.59
C THR A 231 -14.87 -1.98 -3.51
N SER A 232 -15.21 -3.28 -3.60
CA SER A 232 -16.59 -3.73 -3.36
C SER A 232 -16.93 -3.72 -1.87
N PRO A 233 -18.12 -3.23 -1.45
CA PRO A 233 -18.45 -3.05 -0.03
C PRO A 233 -18.38 -4.31 0.82
N ASP A 234 -18.66 -5.47 0.23
CA ASP A 234 -18.62 -6.78 0.88
C ASP A 234 -17.35 -7.58 0.62
N CYS A 235 -16.39 -7.00 -0.11
CA CYS A 235 -15.14 -7.64 -0.55
C CYS A 235 -15.36 -8.93 -1.35
N SER A 236 -16.52 -9.13 -1.97
CA SER A 236 -16.84 -10.34 -2.73
C SER A 236 -16.40 -10.27 -4.20
N THR A 237 -16.12 -9.07 -4.72
CA THR A 237 -15.84 -8.85 -6.12
C THR A 237 -14.59 -7.98 -6.30
N MET A 238 -13.65 -8.46 -7.10
CA MET A 238 -12.50 -7.66 -7.53
C MET A 238 -12.93 -6.71 -8.65
N ARG A 239 -12.58 -5.43 -8.49
CA ARG A 239 -12.83 -4.38 -9.50
C ARG A 239 -11.53 -3.61 -9.73
N PRO A 240 -11.30 -3.13 -10.96
CA PRO A 240 -10.19 -2.21 -11.22
C PRO A 240 -10.33 -0.98 -10.33
N GLN A 241 -9.21 -0.49 -9.80
CA GLN A 241 -9.21 0.62 -8.83
C GLN A 241 -9.67 1.93 -9.45
N PHE A 242 -9.33 2.14 -10.71
CA PHE A 242 -9.63 3.38 -11.46
C PHE A 242 -10.81 3.22 -12.44
N ASP A 243 -11.62 2.16 -12.29
CA ASP A 243 -12.88 2.03 -13.05
C ASP A 243 -13.86 3.18 -12.69
N PRO A 244 -14.48 3.85 -13.64
CA PRO A 244 -14.43 3.66 -15.08
C PRO A 244 -13.44 4.57 -15.83
N ILE A 245 -12.43 5.14 -15.16
CA ILE A 245 -11.51 6.14 -15.73
C ILE A 245 -10.49 5.51 -16.68
N LEU A 246 -10.01 4.31 -16.33
CA LEU A 246 -9.05 3.55 -17.14
C LEU A 246 -9.73 2.39 -17.84
N VAL A 247 -9.29 2.13 -19.07
CA VAL A 247 -9.60 0.91 -19.81
C VAL A 247 -8.42 -0.05 -19.71
N ASP A 248 -8.69 -1.35 -19.69
CA ASP A 248 -7.68 -2.43 -19.60
C ASP A 248 -6.87 -2.45 -18.30
N GLU A 249 -7.35 -1.81 -17.24
CA GLU A 249 -6.69 -1.90 -15.94
C GLU A 249 -6.70 -3.34 -15.43
N PRO A 250 -5.52 -3.96 -15.16
CA PRO A 250 -5.46 -5.36 -14.78
C PRO A 250 -5.92 -5.58 -13.34
N VAL A 251 -6.65 -6.66 -13.12
CA VAL A 251 -6.95 -7.20 -11.79
C VAL A 251 -6.21 -8.54 -11.59
N PRO A 252 -5.81 -8.88 -10.36
CA PRO A 252 -5.16 -10.16 -10.08
C PRO A 252 -6.06 -11.36 -10.43
N VAL A 253 -5.45 -12.40 -10.98
CA VAL A 253 -6.09 -13.71 -11.16
C VAL A 253 -5.43 -14.70 -10.20
N ASN A 254 -6.21 -15.32 -9.33
CA ASN A 254 -5.67 -16.14 -8.23
C ASN A 254 -4.60 -15.38 -7.41
N GLY A 255 -4.87 -14.14 -7.07
CA GLY A 255 -3.97 -13.28 -6.29
C GLY A 255 -2.68 -12.89 -7.01
N ARG A 256 -2.60 -12.98 -8.35
CA ARG A 256 -1.36 -12.75 -9.13
C ARG A 256 -1.60 -11.99 -10.42
N ILE A 257 -0.59 -11.25 -10.86
CA ILE A 257 -0.50 -10.66 -12.20
C ILE A 257 0.81 -11.13 -12.83
N HIS A 258 0.73 -11.79 -14.01
CA HIS A 258 1.91 -12.19 -14.77
C HIS A 258 2.46 -10.98 -15.56
N LYS A 259 3.80 -10.90 -15.71
CA LYS A 259 4.47 -9.76 -16.37
C LYS A 259 3.96 -9.47 -17.78
N THR A 260 3.49 -10.47 -18.51
CA THR A 260 2.96 -10.29 -19.89
C THR A 260 1.73 -9.39 -19.93
N VAL A 261 1.00 -9.25 -18.83
CA VAL A 261 -0.12 -8.31 -18.71
C VAL A 261 0.37 -6.87 -18.77
N LEU A 262 1.63 -6.63 -18.35
CA LEU A 262 2.28 -5.31 -18.30
C LEU A 262 3.09 -5.02 -19.59
N ASP A 263 3.05 -5.84 -20.62
CA ASP A 263 3.92 -5.72 -21.82
C ASP A 263 3.46 -4.67 -22.84
N LYS A 264 2.31 -4.01 -22.62
CA LYS A 264 1.86 -2.90 -23.46
C LYS A 264 2.70 -1.65 -23.21
N PRO A 265 2.92 -0.77 -24.24
CA PRO A 265 3.66 0.50 -24.07
C PRO A 265 3.05 1.39 -22.98
N GLY A 266 3.92 2.16 -22.29
CA GLY A 266 3.53 2.99 -21.16
C GLY A 266 3.17 2.15 -19.94
N PHE A 267 2.13 2.52 -19.23
CA PHE A 267 1.54 1.71 -18.13
C PHE A 267 0.60 0.60 -18.64
N GLY A 268 0.38 0.51 -19.95
CA GLY A 268 -0.44 -0.54 -20.55
C GLY A 268 -1.94 -0.32 -20.46
N VAL A 269 -2.37 0.87 -20.07
CA VAL A 269 -3.77 1.28 -19.93
C VAL A 269 -4.08 2.49 -20.81
N GLU A 270 -5.37 2.71 -21.10
CA GLU A 270 -5.85 3.88 -21.83
C GLU A 270 -6.92 4.61 -21.02
N LEU A 271 -7.03 5.92 -21.25
CA LEU A 271 -8.12 6.71 -20.69
C LEU A 271 -9.44 6.35 -21.35
N ASN A 272 -10.45 6.08 -20.55
CA ASN A 272 -11.82 5.95 -21.02
C ASN A 272 -12.35 7.33 -21.42
N ARG A 273 -12.37 7.61 -22.72
CA ARG A 273 -12.82 8.91 -23.27
C ARG A 273 -14.32 9.12 -23.16
N ASP A 274 -15.08 8.04 -22.98
CA ASP A 274 -16.53 8.06 -22.82
C ASP A 274 -16.94 8.23 -21.34
N CYS A 275 -15.97 8.30 -20.43
CA CYS A 275 -16.22 8.50 -19.02
C CYS A 275 -16.72 9.93 -18.77
N ASN A 276 -17.98 10.05 -18.33
CA ASN A 276 -18.56 11.34 -17.98
C ASN A 276 -18.11 11.77 -16.57
N LEU A 277 -16.94 12.39 -16.48
CA LEU A 277 -16.40 12.92 -15.24
C LEU A 277 -17.24 14.13 -14.79
N LYS A 278 -18.05 13.94 -13.76
CA LYS A 278 -18.76 15.04 -13.11
C LYS A 278 -17.79 15.83 -12.24
N ARG A 279 -17.80 17.17 -12.36
CA ARG A 279 -17.11 18.02 -11.39
C ARG A 279 -17.78 17.85 -10.03
N PRO A 280 -17.03 17.72 -8.92
CA PRO A 280 -17.61 17.51 -7.58
C PRO A 280 -18.43 18.70 -7.09
N TYR A 281 -18.27 19.87 -7.72
CA TYR A 281 -19.01 21.09 -7.41
C TYR A 281 -19.60 21.66 -8.71
N SER A 282 -20.93 21.58 -8.86
CA SER A 282 -21.65 22.41 -9.83
C SER A 282 -21.81 23.80 -9.21
N HIS A 283 -21.22 24.81 -9.81
CA HIS A 283 -21.57 26.20 -9.53
C HIS A 283 -22.91 26.51 -10.19
#